data_755a787f47c54d2ced7fd2de6b361f63
#
_entry.id   755a787f47c54d2ced7fd2de6b361f63
#
_cell.length_a   1.000
_cell.length_b   1.000
_cell.length_c   1.000
_cell.angle_alpha   90.00
_cell.angle_beta   90.00
_cell.angle_gamma   90.00
#
_symmetry.space_group_name_H-M   'P 1'
#
loop_
_entity.id
_entity.type
_entity.pdbx_description
1 polymer ?
#
loop_
_entity_poly.entity_id
_entity_poly.type
_entity_poly.pdbx_seq_one_letter_code
_entity_poly.pdbx_strand_id
1 'polypeptide(L)'
;MDKVVIGIDQSYQDTGITITVNGIVIKVFSIKYDGCKNNTEKRIYLKNKLDLILLKVIAKYGIELPNKSFDTQNIICIIERIRLKSQGFINIDYIRGMGALNSVIIDTMYSCKIKTYSVDTRAWKSSIVGTSKPKKNKYKIDPEKFPTIIWCIKHGYMDHIIDYNVGRKKNGVINKNGKSYMYDDNKADSICISLYGFLPVKKQKLQEEH
;
A
#
# COMPACT_ATOMS: atom_id res chain seq x y z
N MET A 1 21.54 -0.83 -12.24
CA MET A 1 20.25 -0.12 -12.36
C MET A 1 19.41 -0.48 -11.13
N ASP A 2 18.88 0.55 -10.45
CA ASP A 2 18.06 0.33 -9.25
C ASP A 2 16.70 -0.25 -9.62
N LYS A 3 16.32 -1.36 -9.00
CA LYS A 3 14.97 -1.89 -9.09
C LYS A 3 14.08 -1.14 -8.09
N VAL A 4 13.02 -0.52 -8.57
CA VAL A 4 12.05 0.22 -7.75
C VAL A 4 10.73 -0.53 -7.74
N VAL A 5 10.16 -0.74 -6.56
CA VAL A 5 8.83 -1.32 -6.38
C VAL A 5 7.96 -0.35 -5.61
N ILE A 6 6.82 0.00 -6.20
CA ILE A 6 5.75 0.78 -5.57
C ILE A 6 4.72 -0.23 -5.08
N GLY A 7 4.63 -0.44 -3.77
CA GLY A 7 3.61 -1.29 -3.15
C GLY A 7 2.41 -0.47 -2.73
N ILE A 8 1.21 -0.88 -3.13
CA ILE A 8 -0.03 -0.16 -2.81
C ILE A 8 -1.02 -1.11 -2.15
N ASP A 9 -1.42 -0.75 -0.93
CA ASP A 9 -2.57 -1.32 -0.25
C ASP A 9 -3.72 -0.33 -0.31
N GLN A 10 -4.71 -0.67 -1.13
CA GLN A 10 -5.86 0.19 -1.38
C GLN A 10 -7.00 -0.14 -0.43
N SER A 11 -7.53 0.85 0.25
CA SER A 11 -8.79 0.76 0.97
C SER A 11 -9.75 1.91 0.63
N TYR A 12 -11.00 1.77 1.05
CA TYR A 12 -12.03 2.78 0.76
C TYR A 12 -11.87 4.08 1.57
N GLN A 13 -11.16 4.03 2.69
CA GLN A 13 -10.95 5.17 3.60
C GLN A 13 -9.61 5.85 3.39
N ASP A 14 -8.60 5.07 3.02
CA ASP A 14 -7.23 5.54 2.80
C ASP A 14 -6.47 4.55 1.92
N THR A 15 -5.33 4.96 1.41
CA THR A 15 -4.46 4.12 0.58
C THR A 15 -3.03 4.20 1.11
N GLY A 16 -2.49 3.06 1.51
CA GLY A 16 -1.07 2.92 1.86
C GLY A 16 -0.21 2.77 0.61
N ILE A 17 0.90 3.52 0.54
CA ILE A 17 1.85 3.49 -0.57
C ILE A 17 3.26 3.40 -0.02
N THR A 18 4.02 2.44 -0.50
CA THR A 18 5.43 2.27 -0.13
C THR A 18 6.33 2.29 -1.36
N ILE A 19 7.40 3.05 -1.30
CA ILE A 19 8.48 3.05 -2.28
C ILE A 19 9.65 2.27 -1.73
N THR A 20 10.03 1.20 -2.41
CA THR A 20 11.15 0.33 -2.04
C THR A 20 12.16 0.30 -3.19
N VAL A 21 13.43 0.49 -2.89
CA VAL A 21 14.52 0.48 -3.86
C VAL A 21 15.53 -0.60 -3.46
N ASN A 22 15.80 -1.54 -4.34
CA ASN A 22 16.72 -2.66 -4.10
C ASN A 22 16.45 -3.42 -2.78
N GLY A 23 15.14 -3.56 -2.42
CA GLY A 23 14.72 -4.23 -1.19
C GLY A 23 14.75 -3.35 0.07
N ILE A 24 15.15 -2.08 -0.03
CA ILE A 24 15.17 -1.13 1.09
C ILE A 24 13.96 -0.20 1.01
N VAL A 25 13.17 -0.13 2.06
CA VAL A 25 12.03 0.80 2.15
C VAL A 25 12.54 2.24 2.28
N ILE A 26 12.25 3.07 1.28
CA ILE A 26 12.72 4.46 1.20
C ILE A 26 11.67 5.43 1.74
N LYS A 27 10.39 5.21 1.40
CA LYS A 27 9.31 6.12 1.81
C LYS A 27 7.99 5.37 1.92
N VAL A 28 7.21 5.75 2.92
CA VAL A 28 5.85 5.24 3.14
C VAL A 28 4.89 6.41 3.25
N PHE A 29 3.75 6.31 2.59
CA PHE A 29 2.69 7.33 2.58
C PHE A 29 1.36 6.69 3.00
N SER A 30 0.46 7.51 3.55
CA SER A 30 -0.96 7.20 3.64
C SER A 30 -1.74 8.35 3.00
N ILE A 31 -2.55 8.04 2.01
CA ILE A 31 -3.47 8.98 1.37
C ILE A 31 -4.83 8.78 2.01
N LYS A 32 -5.18 9.64 2.96
CA LYS A 32 -6.47 9.62 3.65
C LYS A 32 -7.47 10.44 2.85
N TYR A 33 -8.69 9.92 2.71
CA TYR A 33 -9.78 10.58 1.97
C TYR A 33 -10.66 11.45 2.89
N ASP A 34 -10.11 11.91 4.01
CA ASP A 34 -10.80 12.80 4.93
C ASP A 34 -11.22 14.09 4.20
N GLY A 35 -12.51 14.43 4.27
CA GLY A 35 -13.08 15.56 3.56
C GLY A 35 -13.63 15.27 2.15
N CYS A 36 -13.35 14.12 1.55
CA CYS A 36 -13.96 13.70 0.30
C CYS A 36 -15.41 13.22 0.55
N LYS A 37 -16.39 13.88 -0.10
CA LYS A 37 -17.82 13.62 0.12
C LYS A 37 -18.34 12.41 -0.67
N ASN A 38 -17.70 12.08 -1.78
CA ASN A 38 -18.15 11.02 -2.70
C ASN A 38 -16.99 10.35 -3.42
N ASN A 39 -17.31 9.29 -4.18
CA ASN A 39 -16.31 8.52 -4.91
C ASN A 39 -15.57 9.32 -5.98
N THR A 40 -16.22 10.27 -6.63
CA THR A 40 -15.60 11.12 -7.65
C THR A 40 -14.52 12.00 -7.04
N GLU A 41 -14.81 12.64 -5.89
CA GLU A 41 -13.82 13.44 -5.17
C GLU A 41 -12.64 12.59 -4.70
N LYS A 42 -12.90 11.37 -4.18
CA LYS A 42 -11.82 10.44 -3.79
C LYS A 42 -10.92 10.07 -4.96
N ARG A 43 -11.51 9.78 -6.13
CA ARG A 43 -10.75 9.45 -7.35
C ARG A 43 -9.85 10.60 -7.80
N ILE A 44 -10.38 11.81 -7.86
CA ILE A 44 -9.62 13.01 -8.24
C ILE A 44 -8.50 13.26 -7.22
N TYR A 45 -8.81 13.15 -5.93
CA TYR A 45 -7.83 13.35 -4.87
C TYR A 45 -6.70 12.31 -4.92
N LEU A 46 -7.04 11.01 -5.08
CA LEU A 46 -6.07 9.93 -5.23
C LEU A 46 -5.17 10.17 -6.44
N LYS A 47 -5.77 10.46 -7.62
CA LYS A 47 -5.02 10.74 -8.84
C LYS A 47 -4.01 11.86 -8.64
N ASN A 48 -4.43 12.99 -8.12
CA ASN A 48 -3.54 14.15 -7.90
C ASN A 48 -2.38 13.81 -6.93
N LYS A 49 -2.63 13.01 -5.90
CA LYS A 49 -1.58 12.57 -4.96
C LYS A 49 -0.63 11.58 -5.61
N LEU A 50 -1.15 10.63 -6.40
CA LEU A 50 -0.32 9.68 -7.16
C LEU A 50 0.57 10.41 -8.16
N ASP A 51 0.03 11.33 -8.95
CA ASP A 51 0.80 12.11 -9.93
C ASP A 51 1.99 12.81 -9.26
N LEU A 52 1.79 13.45 -8.10
CA LEU A 52 2.86 14.10 -7.34
C LEU A 52 3.91 13.12 -6.80
N ILE A 53 3.49 11.94 -6.36
CA ILE A 53 4.41 10.90 -5.88
C ILE A 53 5.22 10.34 -7.05
N LEU A 54 4.55 10.00 -8.16
CA LEU A 54 5.18 9.41 -9.33
C LEU A 54 6.16 10.37 -10.00
N LEU A 55 5.81 11.66 -10.11
CA LEU A 55 6.72 12.67 -10.62
C LEU A 55 8.06 12.65 -9.87
N LYS A 56 8.03 12.56 -8.54
CA LYS A 56 9.24 12.50 -7.70
C LYS A 56 10.00 11.18 -7.87
N VAL A 57 9.27 10.05 -7.96
CA VAL A 57 9.87 8.72 -8.13
C VAL A 57 10.55 8.61 -9.49
N ILE A 58 9.87 9.02 -10.56
CA ILE A 58 10.38 8.96 -11.92
C ILE A 58 11.59 9.90 -12.09
N ALA A 59 11.49 11.13 -11.59
CA ALA A 59 12.60 12.08 -11.65
C ALA A 59 13.86 11.59 -10.89
N LYS A 60 13.68 10.78 -9.85
CA LYS A 60 14.82 10.28 -9.05
C LYS A 60 15.37 8.95 -9.54
N TYR A 61 14.52 8.06 -10.03
CA TYR A 61 14.88 6.67 -10.31
C TYR A 61 14.61 6.22 -11.73
N GLY A 62 13.87 7.00 -12.53
CA GLY A 62 13.69 6.77 -13.95
C GLY A 62 15.01 6.97 -14.71
N ILE A 63 15.14 6.34 -15.87
CA ILE A 63 16.31 6.45 -16.71
C ILE A 63 16.06 7.63 -17.67
N GLU A 64 16.86 8.68 -17.54
CA GLU A 64 16.75 9.82 -18.43
C GLU A 64 17.20 9.43 -19.85
N LEU A 65 16.34 9.68 -20.83
CA LEU A 65 16.60 9.43 -22.24
C LEU A 65 17.13 10.72 -22.92
N PRO A 66 17.81 10.62 -24.09
CA PRO A 66 18.38 11.78 -24.80
C PRO A 66 17.35 12.88 -25.12
N ASN A 67 16.08 12.53 -25.26
CA ASN A 67 14.98 13.48 -25.51
C ASN A 67 14.38 14.10 -24.23
N LYS A 68 15.05 13.97 -23.09
CA LYS A 68 14.61 14.40 -21.75
C LYS A 68 13.31 13.73 -21.25
N SER A 69 12.88 12.64 -21.86
CA SER A 69 11.87 11.75 -21.30
C SER A 69 12.51 10.73 -20.36
N PHE A 70 11.69 9.98 -19.62
CA PHE A 70 12.18 8.94 -18.71
C PHE A 70 11.71 7.56 -19.18
N ASP A 71 12.62 6.57 -19.14
CA ASP A 71 12.28 5.16 -19.18
C ASP A 71 12.02 4.67 -17.75
N THR A 72 10.91 3.97 -17.57
CA THR A 72 10.44 3.50 -16.27
C THR A 72 10.47 1.97 -16.15
N GLN A 73 11.18 1.26 -17.04
CA GLN A 73 11.23 -0.22 -17.03
C GLN A 73 11.79 -0.82 -15.74
N ASN A 74 12.60 -0.07 -15.00
CA ASN A 74 13.11 -0.45 -13.70
C ASN A 74 12.13 -0.21 -12.55
N ILE A 75 10.98 0.44 -12.82
CA ILE A 75 9.93 0.77 -11.83
C ILE A 75 8.73 -0.12 -12.10
N ILE A 76 8.27 -0.82 -11.08
CA ILE A 76 7.02 -1.59 -11.13
C ILE A 76 6.09 -1.19 -9.98
N CYS A 77 4.78 -1.33 -10.21
CA CYS A 77 3.76 -1.18 -9.19
C CYS A 77 3.17 -2.55 -8.83
N ILE A 78 2.94 -2.80 -7.56
CA ILE A 78 2.22 -3.99 -7.08
C ILE A 78 1.06 -3.50 -6.20
N ILE A 79 -0.16 -3.90 -6.56
CA ILE A 79 -1.39 -3.58 -5.83
C ILE A 79 -2.00 -4.84 -5.23
N GLU A 80 -2.67 -4.71 -4.09
CA GLU A 80 -3.46 -5.81 -3.57
C GLU A 80 -4.71 -6.03 -4.43
N ARG A 81 -4.98 -7.29 -4.81
CA ARG A 81 -6.17 -7.64 -5.57
C ARG A 81 -7.43 -7.47 -4.73
N ILE A 82 -8.40 -6.73 -5.25
CA ILE A 82 -9.71 -6.60 -4.62
C ILE A 82 -10.40 -7.97 -4.61
N ARG A 83 -10.72 -8.45 -3.41
CA ARG A 83 -11.49 -9.68 -3.24
C ARG A 83 -12.94 -9.36 -2.97
N LEU A 84 -13.82 -9.92 -3.77
CA LEU A 84 -15.22 -10.00 -3.43
C LEU A 84 -15.39 -11.13 -2.41
N LYS A 85 -15.83 -10.80 -1.20
CA LYS A 85 -16.19 -11.83 -0.21
C LYS A 85 -17.42 -12.58 -0.74
N SER A 86 -17.29 -13.89 -0.91
CA SER A 86 -18.35 -14.75 -1.44
C SER A 86 -19.49 -15.02 -0.44
N GLN A 87 -19.33 -14.61 0.83
CA GLN A 87 -20.33 -14.83 1.89
C GLN A 87 -20.59 -13.52 2.63
N GLY A 88 -21.86 -13.15 2.73
CA GLY A 88 -22.32 -11.98 3.47
C GLY A 88 -23.01 -10.93 2.61
N PHE A 89 -23.50 -9.88 3.22
CA PHE A 89 -24.14 -8.74 2.54
C PHE A 89 -23.09 -8.01 1.70
N ILE A 90 -23.22 -8.07 0.39
CA ILE A 90 -22.33 -7.37 -0.54
C ILE A 90 -22.80 -5.92 -0.64
N ASN A 91 -22.03 -4.99 -0.10
CA ASN A 91 -22.26 -3.56 -0.32
C ASN A 91 -21.75 -3.20 -1.73
N ILE A 92 -22.67 -3.11 -2.69
CA ILE A 92 -22.38 -2.82 -4.09
C ILE A 92 -21.67 -1.47 -4.24
N ASP A 93 -22.04 -0.45 -3.46
CA ASP A 93 -21.43 0.88 -3.53
C ASP A 93 -19.98 0.86 -3.03
N TYR A 94 -19.70 0.05 -2.00
CA TYR A 94 -18.32 -0.18 -1.55
C TYR A 94 -17.48 -0.83 -2.66
N ILE A 95 -18.00 -1.87 -3.31
CA ILE A 95 -17.29 -2.56 -4.41
C ILE A 95 -17.05 -1.63 -5.59
N ARG A 96 -18.09 -0.87 -6.00
CA ARG A 96 -17.96 0.13 -7.07
C ARG A 96 -16.92 1.19 -6.72
N GLY A 97 -16.94 1.68 -5.47
CA GLY A 97 -15.97 2.66 -4.98
C GLY A 97 -14.54 2.12 -4.99
N MET A 98 -14.33 0.89 -4.51
CA MET A 98 -13.03 0.22 -4.51
C MET A 98 -12.53 -0.03 -5.94
N GLY A 99 -13.39 -0.54 -6.83
CA GLY A 99 -13.06 -0.74 -8.24
C GLY A 99 -12.67 0.57 -8.93
N ALA A 100 -13.42 1.64 -8.67
CA ALA A 100 -13.14 2.96 -9.23
C ALA A 100 -11.78 3.54 -8.75
N LEU A 101 -11.41 3.34 -7.50
CA LEU A 101 -10.10 3.75 -6.98
C LEU A 101 -8.98 2.89 -7.58
N ASN A 102 -9.21 1.59 -7.73
CA ASN A 102 -8.25 0.67 -8.36
C ASN A 102 -7.96 1.06 -9.82
N SER A 103 -9.01 1.38 -10.59
CA SER A 103 -8.84 1.86 -11.97
C SER A 103 -7.99 3.13 -12.02
N VAL A 104 -8.20 4.08 -11.10
CA VAL A 104 -7.36 5.30 -11.02
C VAL A 104 -5.89 4.96 -10.81
N ILE A 105 -5.59 3.98 -9.96
CA ILE A 105 -4.19 3.55 -9.74
C ILE A 105 -3.61 2.98 -11.03
N ILE A 106 -4.31 2.01 -11.65
CA ILE A 106 -3.86 1.34 -12.88
C ILE A 106 -3.67 2.35 -14.01
N ASP A 107 -4.67 3.21 -14.27
CA ASP A 107 -4.63 4.23 -15.31
C ASP A 107 -3.48 5.23 -15.12
N THR A 108 -3.23 5.62 -13.87
CA THR A 108 -2.15 6.55 -13.53
C THR A 108 -0.77 5.90 -13.77
N MET A 109 -0.60 4.65 -13.34
CA MET A 109 0.64 3.90 -13.58
C MET A 109 0.87 3.67 -15.08
N TYR A 110 -0.18 3.26 -15.80
CA TYR A 110 -0.13 3.07 -17.25
C TYR A 110 0.28 4.36 -17.99
N SER A 111 -0.29 5.50 -17.62
CA SER A 111 0.07 6.81 -18.20
C SER A 111 1.55 7.16 -17.99
N CYS A 112 2.15 6.66 -16.91
CA CYS A 112 3.58 6.79 -16.63
C CYS A 112 4.43 5.65 -17.20
N LYS A 113 3.86 4.74 -18.00
CA LYS A 113 4.50 3.53 -18.54
C LYS A 113 5.10 2.62 -17.46
N ILE A 114 4.51 2.61 -16.26
CA ILE A 114 4.92 1.75 -15.13
C ILE A 114 4.09 0.48 -15.19
N LYS A 115 4.76 -0.67 -15.31
CA LYS A 115 4.07 -1.97 -15.27
C LYS A 115 3.42 -2.19 -13.91
N THR A 116 2.14 -2.55 -13.93
CA THR A 116 1.35 -2.78 -12.72
C THR A 116 0.96 -4.25 -12.61
N TYR A 117 1.13 -4.80 -11.43
CA TYR A 117 0.79 -6.18 -11.11
C TYR A 117 -0.15 -6.23 -9.92
N SER A 118 -1.12 -7.13 -9.93
CA SER A 118 -1.93 -7.43 -8.76
C SER A 118 -1.44 -8.69 -8.04
N VAL A 119 -1.59 -8.71 -6.73
CA VAL A 119 -1.25 -9.84 -5.87
C VAL A 119 -2.39 -10.19 -4.92
N ASP A 120 -2.61 -11.49 -4.75
CA ASP A 120 -3.57 -11.98 -3.78
C ASP A 120 -3.04 -11.79 -2.34
N THR A 121 -3.91 -11.32 -1.43
CA THR A 121 -3.59 -11.10 -0.01
C THR A 121 -2.93 -12.31 0.64
N ARG A 122 -3.40 -13.54 0.36
CA ARG A 122 -2.82 -14.74 0.95
C ARG A 122 -1.41 -15.01 0.42
N ALA A 123 -1.15 -14.67 -0.85
CA ALA A 123 0.15 -14.94 -1.46
C ALA A 123 1.24 -14.10 -0.80
N TRP A 124 1.06 -12.78 -0.70
CA TRP A 124 2.08 -11.95 -0.09
C TRP A 124 2.14 -12.11 1.44
N LYS A 125 0.98 -12.26 2.14
CA LYS A 125 0.98 -12.50 3.59
C LYS A 125 1.71 -13.80 3.96
N SER A 126 1.49 -14.89 3.23
CA SER A 126 2.20 -16.15 3.51
C SER A 126 3.69 -16.08 3.22
N SER A 127 4.09 -15.30 2.20
CA SER A 127 5.50 -15.24 1.77
C SER A 127 6.35 -14.28 2.59
N ILE A 128 5.78 -13.16 3.05
CA ILE A 128 6.49 -12.11 3.81
C ILE A 128 6.26 -12.26 5.31
N VAL A 129 4.99 -12.35 5.74
CA VAL A 129 4.62 -12.31 7.15
C VAL A 129 4.63 -13.70 7.80
N GLY A 130 4.35 -14.73 7.01
CA GLY A 130 4.13 -16.10 7.49
C GLY A 130 2.69 -16.32 7.97
N THR A 131 2.38 -17.58 8.29
CA THR A 131 1.00 -18.01 8.61
C THR A 131 0.67 -18.04 10.10
N SER A 132 1.62 -17.79 10.98
CA SER A 132 1.42 -17.89 12.43
C SER A 132 0.61 -16.70 12.96
N LYS A 133 -0.62 -16.96 13.37
CA LYS A 133 -1.41 -15.98 14.15
C LYS A 133 -0.77 -15.81 15.53
N PRO A 134 -0.50 -14.58 15.98
CA PRO A 134 0.04 -14.37 17.31
C PRO A 134 -0.99 -14.80 18.39
N LYS A 135 -0.51 -15.49 19.42
CA LYS A 135 -1.37 -16.03 20.48
C LYS A 135 -2.00 -14.97 21.39
N LYS A 136 -1.42 -13.77 21.49
CA LYS A 136 -1.92 -12.66 22.33
C LYS A 136 -1.77 -11.32 21.60
N ASN A 137 -2.84 -10.56 21.59
CA ASN A 137 -2.88 -9.19 21.03
C ASN A 137 -2.88 -8.15 22.17
N LYS A 138 -1.68 -7.82 22.68
CA LYS A 138 -1.52 -6.83 23.76
C LYS A 138 -1.66 -5.36 23.29
N TYR A 139 -1.75 -5.13 21.99
CA TYR A 139 -1.76 -3.80 21.39
C TYR A 139 -3.16 -3.31 21.00
N LYS A 140 -4.22 -4.07 21.30
CA LYS A 140 -5.61 -3.75 20.91
C LYS A 140 -5.77 -3.52 19.38
N ILE A 141 -4.99 -4.24 18.57
CA ILE A 141 -5.03 -4.20 17.11
C ILE A 141 -6.02 -5.26 16.63
N ASP A 142 -6.67 -5.00 15.49
CA ASP A 142 -7.52 -6.01 14.84
C ASP A 142 -6.73 -7.30 14.61
N PRO A 143 -7.25 -8.48 15.00
CA PRO A 143 -6.58 -9.76 14.84
C PRO A 143 -6.15 -10.08 13.41
N GLU A 144 -6.88 -9.59 12.40
CA GLU A 144 -6.54 -9.81 10.99
C GLU A 144 -5.33 -8.96 10.54
N LYS A 145 -5.14 -7.80 11.15
CA LYS A 145 -4.09 -6.81 10.85
C LYS A 145 -2.85 -6.98 11.71
N PHE A 146 -3.01 -7.57 12.88
CA PHE A 146 -1.95 -7.74 13.87
C PHE A 146 -0.67 -8.42 13.34
N PRO A 147 -0.73 -9.51 12.55
CA PRO A 147 0.47 -10.16 12.04
C PRO A 147 1.37 -9.25 11.23
N THR A 148 0.80 -8.44 10.33
CA THR A 148 1.56 -7.53 9.46
C THR A 148 2.20 -6.40 10.25
N ILE A 149 1.45 -5.79 11.17
CA ILE A 149 1.96 -4.73 12.06
C ILE A 149 3.12 -5.25 12.91
N ILE A 150 2.99 -6.43 13.52
CA ILE A 150 4.06 -7.04 14.33
C ILE A 150 5.26 -7.38 13.47
N TRP A 151 5.05 -7.86 12.25
CA TRP A 151 6.13 -8.12 11.33
C TRP A 151 6.91 -6.83 11.03
N CYS A 152 6.23 -5.73 10.71
CA CYS A 152 6.84 -4.43 10.47
C CYS A 152 7.63 -3.93 11.69
N ILE A 153 7.08 -4.06 12.90
CA ILE A 153 7.78 -3.67 14.15
C ILE A 153 9.07 -4.48 14.32
N LYS A 154 9.02 -5.80 14.13
CA LYS A 154 10.17 -6.69 14.28
C LYS A 154 11.27 -6.44 13.24
N HIS A 155 10.92 -5.93 12.07
CA HIS A 155 11.86 -5.66 10.98
C HIS A 155 12.30 -4.19 10.89
N GLY A 156 12.04 -3.39 11.95
CA GLY A 156 12.52 -2.02 12.03
C GLY A 156 11.68 -0.97 11.29
N TYR A 157 10.48 -1.32 10.83
CA TYR A 157 9.59 -0.40 10.11
C TYR A 157 8.57 0.31 11.01
N MET A 158 8.75 0.26 12.34
CA MET A 158 7.80 0.83 13.29
C MET A 158 7.50 2.31 13.02
N ASP A 159 8.53 3.11 12.79
CA ASP A 159 8.39 4.56 12.60
C ASP A 159 7.64 4.92 11.31
N HIS A 160 7.65 4.03 10.31
CA HIS A 160 6.92 4.22 9.07
C HIS A 160 5.41 3.99 9.21
N ILE A 161 4.98 3.15 10.15
CA ILE A 161 3.60 2.73 10.32
C ILE A 161 2.87 3.42 11.48
N ILE A 162 3.55 4.27 12.25
CA ILE A 162 2.92 5.04 13.32
C ILE A 162 2.18 6.25 12.75
N ASP A 163 0.97 6.47 13.26
CA ASP A 163 0.18 7.69 13.07
C ASP A 163 -0.01 8.39 14.42
N TYR A 164 0.56 9.58 14.58
CA TYR A 164 0.50 10.37 15.83
C TYR A 164 -0.72 11.30 15.91
N ASN A 165 -1.41 11.53 14.79
CA ASN A 165 -2.54 12.48 14.72
C ASN A 165 -3.88 11.79 14.98
N VAL A 166 -3.97 11.00 16.02
CA VAL A 166 -5.16 10.20 16.30
C VAL A 166 -5.92 10.75 17.49
N GLY A 167 -7.22 11.01 17.32
CA GLY A 167 -8.10 11.40 18.43
C GLY A 167 -8.16 10.30 19.51
N ARG A 168 -8.06 10.71 20.79
CA ARG A 168 -7.99 9.79 21.96
C ARG A 168 -9.14 8.79 22.07
N LYS A 169 -10.24 8.98 21.35
CA LYS A 169 -11.45 8.13 21.41
C LYS A 169 -11.53 7.04 20.32
N LYS A 170 -10.53 6.95 19.42
CA LYS A 170 -10.52 5.89 18.39
C LYS A 170 -10.11 4.54 18.98
N ASN A 171 -10.76 3.46 18.53
CA ASN A 171 -10.32 2.10 18.87
C ASN A 171 -8.89 1.85 18.37
N GLY A 172 -8.07 1.15 19.16
CA GLY A 172 -6.68 0.84 18.80
C GLY A 172 -5.68 1.93 19.13
N VAL A 173 -6.10 3.07 19.73
CA VAL A 173 -5.19 4.12 20.19
C VAL A 173 -4.34 3.61 21.35
N ILE A 174 -3.03 3.80 21.22
CA ILE A 174 -2.04 3.49 22.25
C ILE A 174 -1.58 4.82 22.87
N ASN A 175 -1.66 4.90 24.22
CA ASN A 175 -1.15 6.05 24.96
C ASN A 175 0.16 5.67 25.64
N LYS A 176 1.25 6.31 25.26
CA LYS A 176 2.57 6.10 25.87
C LYS A 176 3.31 7.41 25.98
N ASN A 177 3.85 7.72 27.17
CA ASN A 177 4.63 8.93 27.45
C ASN A 177 3.90 10.22 27.04
N GLY A 178 2.59 10.33 27.34
CA GLY A 178 1.77 11.49 27.02
C GLY A 178 1.38 11.65 25.53
N LYS A 179 1.85 10.75 24.66
CA LYS A 179 1.52 10.77 23.22
C LYS A 179 0.49 9.67 22.89
N SER A 180 -0.49 10.03 22.06
CA SER A 180 -1.45 9.09 21.50
C SER A 180 -1.04 8.74 20.07
N TYR A 181 -1.00 7.44 19.74
CA TYR A 181 -0.68 6.97 18.39
C TYR A 181 -1.47 5.71 18.04
N MET A 182 -1.57 5.43 16.75
CA MET A 182 -2.09 4.17 16.21
C MET A 182 -1.08 3.59 15.22
N TYR A 183 -1.16 2.29 15.02
CA TYR A 183 -0.51 1.68 13.87
C TYR A 183 -1.43 1.76 12.65
N ASP A 184 -0.89 2.26 11.54
CA ASP A 184 -1.55 2.34 10.24
C ASP A 184 -1.33 1.01 9.51
N ASP A 185 -2.39 0.23 9.37
CA ASP A 185 -2.35 -1.09 8.74
C ASP A 185 -2.15 -1.01 7.24
N ASN A 186 -2.73 -0.02 6.57
CA ASN A 186 -2.53 0.15 5.12
C ASN A 186 -1.07 0.49 4.80
N LYS A 187 -0.38 1.27 5.64
CA LYS A 187 1.07 1.45 5.52
C LYS A 187 1.82 0.13 5.74
N ALA A 188 1.46 -0.63 6.77
CA ALA A 188 2.11 -1.90 7.05
C ALA A 188 1.92 -2.91 5.92
N ASP A 189 0.70 -3.03 5.40
CA ASP A 189 0.40 -3.92 4.27
C ASP A 189 1.11 -3.45 3.00
N SER A 190 1.16 -2.15 2.69
CA SER A 190 1.89 -1.62 1.52
C SER A 190 3.41 -1.87 1.58
N ILE A 191 4.02 -1.84 2.78
CA ILE A 191 5.42 -2.23 2.98
C ILE A 191 5.62 -3.69 2.56
N CYS A 192 4.78 -4.59 3.08
CA CYS A 192 4.90 -6.02 2.77
C CYS A 192 4.63 -6.31 1.29
N ILE A 193 3.66 -5.64 0.67
CA ILE A 193 3.37 -5.75 -0.77
C ILE A 193 4.58 -5.30 -1.60
N SER A 194 5.22 -4.18 -1.24
CA SER A 194 6.40 -3.70 -1.97
C SER A 194 7.59 -4.65 -1.86
N LEU A 195 7.84 -5.18 -0.67
CA LEU A 195 8.91 -6.16 -0.43
C LEU A 195 8.67 -7.49 -1.12
N TYR A 196 7.40 -7.87 -1.31
CA TYR A 196 7.03 -9.06 -2.09
C TYR A 196 7.57 -8.99 -3.52
N GLY A 197 7.66 -7.81 -4.13
CA GLY A 197 8.25 -7.60 -5.44
C GLY A 197 9.74 -7.91 -5.56
N PHE A 198 10.45 -8.07 -4.45
CA PHE A 198 11.87 -8.45 -4.43
C PHE A 198 12.09 -9.95 -4.16
N LEU A 199 11.05 -10.73 -3.89
CA LEU A 199 11.19 -12.17 -3.78
C LEU A 199 11.63 -12.78 -5.13
N PRO A 200 12.30 -13.96 -5.11
CA PRO A 200 12.59 -14.68 -6.35
C PRO A 200 11.33 -14.93 -7.18
N VAL A 201 11.40 -14.76 -8.51
CA VAL A 201 10.25 -14.88 -9.43
C VAL A 201 9.44 -16.17 -9.21
N LYS A 202 10.11 -17.30 -8.92
CA LYS A 202 9.46 -18.58 -8.62
C LYS A 202 8.54 -18.54 -7.39
N LYS A 203 8.71 -17.57 -6.49
CA LYS A 203 7.89 -17.35 -5.29
C LYS A 203 6.82 -16.29 -5.46
N GLN A 204 6.88 -15.53 -6.55
CA GLN A 204 5.90 -14.47 -6.84
C GLN A 204 4.69 -15.07 -7.59
N LYS A 205 3.50 -14.66 -7.17
CA LYS A 205 2.22 -14.96 -7.84
C LYS A 205 1.59 -13.63 -8.24
N LEU A 206 2.21 -12.98 -9.21
CA LEU A 206 1.77 -11.68 -9.73
C LEU A 206 0.94 -11.89 -11.00
N GLN A 207 -0.10 -11.09 -11.18
CA GLN A 207 -0.89 -10.98 -12.39
C GLN A 207 -0.72 -9.57 -12.94
N GLU A 208 -0.31 -9.44 -14.21
CA GLU A 208 -0.16 -8.15 -14.86
C GLU A 208 -1.54 -7.53 -15.11
N GLU A 209 -1.68 -6.26 -14.78
CA GLU A 209 -2.88 -5.46 -15.02
C GLU A 209 -2.65 -4.60 -16.27
N HIS A 210 -3.68 -4.53 -17.13
CA HIS A 210 -3.64 -3.83 -18.42
C HIS A 210 -4.64 -2.69 -18.46
#